data_a4486f20eebd2d346af86da78ed7b4f4
#
_entry.id   a4486f20eebd2d346af86da78ed7b4f4
#
_cell.length_a   1.000
_cell.length_b   1.000
_cell.length_c   1.000
_cell.angle_alpha   90.00
_cell.angle_beta   90.00
_cell.angle_gamma   90.00
#
_symmetry.space_group_name_H-M   'P 1'
#
loop_
_entity.id
_entity.type
_entity.pdbx_description
1 polymer ?
#
loop_
_entity_poly.entity_id
_entity_poly.type
_entity_poly.pdbx_seq_one_letter_code
_entity_poly.pdbx_strand_id
1 'polypeptide(L)'
;MRSLKKEIKDIVRSTYINTNIIRRKELYRLLVENFYPELKASTFDWRIYELKKSKVIVPVKQGVYKLSKEINIYNPVVSGMQKKINQLINNKYKTISYCSWNSNWLNDFSRHQAFSNILFLDVEKEFMQSIFYLLLDNSFKNVYLYQDQSIIDNYISENKESIVIISLVSKSPIYKIGRVPVPQLEKILVDIFCDKKLLYAYKGEEIVSIFQNAFDEYIIDISKLINYSRRRKRENQIKAFLIQNHILEKELFI
;
A
#
# COMPACT_ATOMS: atom_id res chain seq x y z
N MET A 1 2.35 39.35 13.63
CA MET A 1 1.12 38.88 12.97
C MET A 1 1.29 37.41 12.59
N ARG A 2 0.49 36.50 13.13
CA ARG A 2 0.43 35.09 12.63
C ARG A 2 -0.10 35.13 11.19
N SER A 3 0.54 34.44 10.27
CA SER A 3 0.03 34.41 8.90
C SER A 3 -1.30 33.65 8.87
N LEU A 4 -2.29 34.10 8.12
CA LEU A 4 -3.60 33.47 7.91
C LEU A 4 -3.48 31.97 7.59
N LYS A 5 -2.40 31.59 6.89
CA LYS A 5 -2.08 30.18 6.62
C LYS A 5 -1.84 29.36 7.88
N LYS A 6 -1.22 29.94 8.90
CA LYS A 6 -0.97 29.26 10.17
C LYS A 6 -2.27 29.12 10.96
N GLU A 7 -3.07 30.15 10.99
CA GLU A 7 -4.37 30.15 11.69
C GLU A 7 -5.32 29.08 11.11
N ILE A 8 -5.40 28.98 9.77
CA ILE A 8 -6.20 27.93 9.11
C ILE A 8 -5.72 26.53 9.51
N LYS A 9 -4.41 26.31 9.56
CA LYS A 9 -3.86 25.00 9.96
C LYS A 9 -4.18 24.67 11.42
N ASP A 10 -4.04 25.65 12.29
CA ASP A 10 -4.26 25.47 13.71
C ASP A 10 -5.74 25.18 14.01
N ILE A 11 -6.67 25.90 13.35
CA ILE A 11 -8.10 25.64 13.53
C ILE A 11 -8.53 24.29 12.96
N VAL A 12 -8.00 23.88 11.80
CA VAL A 12 -8.29 22.55 11.24
C VAL A 12 -7.81 21.45 12.18
N ARG A 13 -6.62 21.59 12.76
CA ARG A 13 -6.08 20.62 13.71
C ARG A 13 -6.91 20.55 14.99
N SER A 14 -7.24 21.68 15.57
CA SER A 14 -8.01 21.72 16.84
C SER A 14 -9.43 21.20 16.66
N THR A 15 -10.10 21.54 15.54
CA THR A 15 -11.48 21.12 15.29
C THR A 15 -11.59 19.62 15.05
N TYR A 16 -10.63 19.03 14.34
CA TYR A 16 -10.71 17.64 13.92
C TYR A 16 -9.79 16.67 14.68
N ILE A 17 -9.23 17.09 15.82
CA ILE A 17 -8.26 16.30 16.60
C ILE A 17 -8.78 14.92 17.02
N ASN A 18 -10.08 14.83 17.29
CA ASN A 18 -10.76 13.62 17.71
C ASN A 18 -11.63 12.98 16.58
N THR A 19 -11.48 13.46 15.35
CA THR A 19 -12.32 13.01 14.22
C THR A 19 -11.50 12.13 13.29
N ASN A 20 -11.98 10.92 13.02
CA ASN A 20 -11.30 10.00 12.12
C ASN A 20 -11.41 10.39 10.64
N ILE A 21 -12.44 11.15 10.28
CA ILE A 21 -12.78 11.47 8.89
C ILE A 21 -13.23 12.93 8.80
N ILE A 22 -12.70 13.64 7.81
CA ILE A 22 -13.04 15.02 7.51
C ILE A 22 -13.62 15.06 6.09
N ARG A 23 -14.88 15.42 5.94
CA ARG A 23 -15.50 15.55 4.62
C ARG A 23 -15.23 16.93 4.02
N ARG A 24 -15.12 16.98 2.69
CA ARG A 24 -14.90 18.24 1.95
C ARG A 24 -15.90 19.33 2.32
N LYS A 25 -17.19 18.96 2.51
CA LYS A 25 -18.25 19.90 2.94
C LYS A 25 -18.00 20.48 4.32
N GLU A 26 -17.49 19.69 5.25
CA GLU A 26 -17.18 20.13 6.62
C GLU A 26 -16.00 21.10 6.63
N LEU A 27 -14.94 20.80 5.87
CA LEU A 27 -13.82 21.74 5.68
C LEU A 27 -14.28 23.05 5.02
N TYR A 28 -15.18 22.98 4.06
CA TYR A 28 -15.73 24.17 3.42
C TYR A 28 -16.47 25.05 4.45
N ARG A 29 -17.38 24.46 5.23
CA ARG A 29 -18.11 25.18 6.30
C ARG A 29 -17.16 25.79 7.32
N LEU A 30 -16.18 25.01 7.82
CA LEU A 30 -15.18 25.52 8.76
C LEU A 30 -14.44 26.75 8.24
N LEU A 31 -14.04 26.74 6.96
CA LEU A 31 -13.33 27.87 6.36
C LEU A 31 -14.23 29.08 6.13
N VAL A 32 -15.49 28.88 5.75
CA VAL A 32 -16.50 29.93 5.59
C VAL A 32 -16.77 30.61 6.93
N GLU A 33 -17.04 29.82 7.95
CA GLU A 33 -17.40 30.32 9.29
C GLU A 33 -16.28 31.11 9.96
N ASN A 34 -15.02 30.75 9.72
CA ASN A 34 -13.90 31.33 10.47
C ASN A 34 -13.05 32.35 9.66
N PHE A 35 -13.05 32.26 8.31
CA PHE A 35 -12.09 33.04 7.53
C PHE A 35 -12.65 33.70 6.28
N TYR A 36 -13.64 33.10 5.64
CA TYR A 36 -14.07 33.50 4.30
C TYR A 36 -15.59 33.44 4.14
N PRO A 37 -16.35 34.46 4.56
CA PRO A 37 -17.82 34.48 4.40
C PRO A 37 -18.28 34.21 2.96
N GLU A 38 -17.50 34.67 1.97
CA GLU A 38 -17.73 34.42 0.54
C GLU A 38 -16.58 33.61 -0.07
N LEU A 39 -16.51 32.31 0.26
CA LEU A 39 -15.44 31.43 -0.22
C LEU A 39 -15.72 30.91 -1.62
N LYS A 40 -14.95 31.39 -2.61
CA LYS A 40 -15.00 30.89 -3.98
C LYS A 40 -14.45 29.46 -4.08
N ALA A 41 -15.03 28.64 -4.97
CA ALA A 41 -14.63 27.24 -5.15
C ALA A 41 -13.11 27.09 -5.46
N SER A 42 -12.56 27.92 -6.34
CA SER A 42 -11.13 27.91 -6.70
C SER A 42 -10.23 28.23 -5.50
N THR A 43 -10.63 29.17 -4.65
CA THR A 43 -9.89 29.51 -3.41
C THR A 43 -9.94 28.36 -2.42
N PHE A 44 -11.11 27.70 -2.32
CA PHE A 44 -11.25 26.53 -1.48
C PHE A 44 -10.37 25.37 -1.95
N ASP A 45 -10.35 25.07 -3.25
CA ASP A 45 -9.50 24.05 -3.84
C ASP A 45 -8.02 24.31 -3.57
N TRP A 46 -7.60 25.56 -3.68
CA TRP A 46 -6.25 25.95 -3.37
C TRP A 46 -5.92 25.77 -1.87
N ARG A 47 -6.86 26.08 -0.96
CA ARG A 47 -6.69 25.83 0.49
C ARG A 47 -6.57 24.34 0.80
N ILE A 48 -7.39 23.50 0.17
CA ILE A 48 -7.26 22.05 0.30
C ILE A 48 -5.88 21.57 -0.19
N TYR A 49 -5.42 22.09 -1.32
CA TYR A 49 -4.08 21.80 -1.83
C TYR A 49 -2.98 22.19 -0.81
N GLU A 50 -3.06 23.40 -0.23
CA GLU A 50 -2.09 23.85 0.79
C GLU A 50 -2.11 22.97 2.05
N LEU A 51 -3.29 22.62 2.56
CA LEU A 51 -3.44 21.74 3.71
C LEU A 51 -2.82 20.37 3.45
N LYS A 52 -3.02 19.80 2.27
CA LYS A 52 -2.37 18.55 1.84
C LYS A 52 -0.86 18.70 1.71
N LYS A 53 -0.39 19.72 1.02
CA LYS A 53 1.04 19.99 0.83
C LYS A 53 1.79 20.19 2.14
N SER A 54 1.14 20.82 3.11
CA SER A 54 1.72 21.03 4.45
C SER A 54 1.46 19.88 5.42
N LYS A 55 0.95 18.74 4.93
CA LYS A 55 0.65 17.55 5.73
C LYS A 55 -0.23 17.86 6.96
N VAL A 56 -1.20 18.74 6.85
CA VAL A 56 -2.22 18.96 7.89
C VAL A 56 -3.36 17.98 7.72
N ILE A 57 -3.74 17.71 6.47
CA ILE A 57 -4.70 16.69 6.11
C ILE A 57 -4.12 15.75 5.06
N VAL A 58 -4.54 14.50 5.09
CA VAL A 58 -4.20 13.49 4.08
C VAL A 58 -5.46 12.98 3.41
N PRO A 59 -5.44 12.79 2.07
CA PRO A 59 -6.59 12.24 1.37
C PRO A 59 -6.77 10.76 1.71
N VAL A 60 -7.99 10.39 2.00
CA VAL A 60 -8.43 9.00 2.24
C VAL A 60 -9.13 8.46 0.99
N LYS A 61 -10.03 9.25 0.43
CA LYS A 61 -10.65 9.10 -0.89
C LYS A 61 -10.99 10.48 -1.46
N GLN A 62 -11.58 10.54 -2.66
CA GLN A 62 -12.01 11.80 -3.27
C GLN A 62 -13.02 12.52 -2.34
N GLY A 63 -12.68 13.73 -1.92
CA GLY A 63 -13.50 14.56 -1.04
C GLY A 63 -13.54 14.15 0.43
N VAL A 64 -12.69 13.20 0.85
CA VAL A 64 -12.58 12.74 2.23
C VAL A 64 -11.11 12.75 2.67
N TYR A 65 -10.87 13.27 3.84
CA TYR A 65 -9.54 13.47 4.40
C TYR A 65 -9.48 12.92 5.84
N LYS A 66 -8.27 12.69 6.33
CA LYS A 66 -7.96 12.53 7.76
C LYS A 66 -7.07 13.68 8.20
N LEU A 67 -7.13 14.04 9.47
CA LEU A 67 -6.10 14.88 10.07
C LEU A 67 -4.79 14.10 10.04
N SER A 68 -3.72 14.73 9.59
CA SER A 68 -2.39 14.13 9.70
C SER A 68 -1.98 14.20 11.18
N LYS A 69 -2.24 13.15 11.92
CA LYS A 69 -1.36 12.78 13.05
C LYS A 69 -0.01 12.51 12.40
N GLU A 70 1.08 12.31 13.07
CA GLU A 70 2.38 11.92 12.45
C GLU A 70 2.28 10.58 11.67
N ILE A 71 1.38 10.52 10.68
CA ILE A 71 1.13 9.31 9.88
C ILE A 71 2.24 9.24 8.85
N ASN A 72 3.01 8.21 8.93
CA ASN A 72 4.15 7.98 8.06
C ASN A 72 3.71 7.51 6.66
N ILE A 73 4.49 7.84 5.65
CA ILE A 73 4.40 7.15 4.35
C ILE A 73 5.20 5.86 4.49
N TYR A 74 4.59 4.74 4.16
CA TYR A 74 5.26 3.46 4.18
C TYR A 74 6.45 3.45 3.20
N ASN A 75 7.64 3.25 3.73
CA ASN A 75 8.88 3.27 2.95
C ASN A 75 9.81 2.13 3.43
N PRO A 76 9.58 0.90 2.96
CA PRO A 76 10.32 -0.26 3.39
C PRO A 76 11.78 -0.25 2.91
N VAL A 77 12.62 -1.01 3.60
CA VAL A 77 14.03 -1.15 3.23
C VAL A 77 14.19 -2.15 2.08
N VAL A 78 14.76 -1.70 0.98
CA VAL A 78 15.09 -2.54 -0.17
C VAL A 78 16.37 -3.32 0.09
N SER A 79 16.30 -4.64 0.01
CA SER A 79 17.42 -5.55 0.26
C SER A 79 18.48 -5.52 -0.86
N GLY A 80 19.69 -6.00 -0.54
CA GLY A 80 20.77 -6.17 -1.53
C GLY A 80 20.37 -7.13 -2.66
N MET A 81 19.57 -8.17 -2.35
CA MET A 81 19.06 -9.12 -3.34
C MET A 81 18.09 -8.44 -4.32
N GLN A 82 17.16 -7.62 -3.85
CA GLN A 82 16.26 -6.85 -4.71
C GLN A 82 17.03 -5.91 -5.65
N LYS A 83 18.09 -5.26 -5.14
CA LYS A 83 18.95 -4.38 -5.97
C LYS A 83 19.67 -5.16 -7.07
N LYS A 84 20.22 -6.35 -6.76
CA LYS A 84 20.87 -7.22 -7.76
C LYS A 84 19.89 -7.69 -8.83
N ILE A 85 18.72 -8.18 -8.44
CA ILE A 85 17.67 -8.61 -9.37
C ILE A 85 17.24 -7.45 -10.27
N ASN A 86 17.00 -6.27 -9.68
CA ASN A 86 16.65 -5.07 -10.43
C ASN A 86 17.73 -4.70 -11.47
N GLN A 87 19.01 -4.79 -11.11
CA GLN A 87 20.10 -4.53 -12.04
C GLN A 87 20.11 -5.53 -13.19
N LEU A 88 19.96 -6.83 -12.92
CA LEU A 88 19.92 -7.87 -13.95
C LEU A 88 18.74 -7.69 -14.91
N ILE A 89 17.56 -7.43 -14.38
CA ILE A 89 16.36 -7.21 -15.20
C ILE A 89 16.55 -5.98 -16.09
N ASN A 90 16.98 -4.85 -15.55
CA ASN A 90 17.14 -3.61 -16.30
C ASN A 90 18.27 -3.69 -17.34
N ASN A 91 19.30 -4.51 -17.13
CA ASN A 91 20.36 -4.72 -18.11
C ASN A 91 19.87 -5.51 -19.33
N LYS A 92 18.98 -6.49 -19.11
CA LYS A 92 18.48 -7.38 -20.18
C LYS A 92 17.20 -6.87 -20.83
N TYR A 93 16.32 -6.23 -20.06
CA TYR A 93 14.99 -5.80 -20.49
C TYR A 93 14.77 -4.31 -20.19
N LYS A 94 14.54 -3.49 -21.22
CA LYS A 94 14.40 -2.03 -21.07
C LYS A 94 12.99 -1.55 -20.72
N THR A 95 11.97 -2.34 -21.08
CA THR A 95 10.54 -1.90 -21.06
C THR A 95 9.60 -2.84 -20.32
N ILE A 96 10.12 -3.70 -19.46
CA ILE A 96 9.31 -4.63 -18.68
C ILE A 96 8.73 -3.96 -17.43
N SER A 97 7.46 -4.26 -17.14
CA SER A 97 6.84 -3.88 -15.86
C SER A 97 7.01 -4.99 -14.83
N TYR A 98 7.55 -4.66 -13.69
CA TYR A 98 7.71 -5.58 -12.55
C TYR A 98 7.80 -4.81 -11.25
N CYS A 99 7.66 -5.51 -10.14
CA CYS A 99 8.04 -5.01 -8.82
C CYS A 99 8.48 -6.16 -7.92
N SER A 100 9.21 -5.82 -6.86
CA SER A 100 9.64 -6.83 -5.88
C SER A 100 9.38 -6.36 -4.45
N TRP A 101 9.01 -7.28 -3.59
CA TRP A 101 8.81 -7.03 -2.17
C TRP A 101 9.10 -8.28 -1.34
N ASN A 102 9.36 -8.09 -0.07
CA ASN A 102 9.75 -9.15 0.83
C ASN A 102 8.65 -9.43 1.86
N SER A 103 8.32 -10.70 2.11
CA SER A 103 7.31 -11.05 3.11
C SER A 103 7.65 -10.55 4.51
N ASN A 104 8.93 -10.38 4.83
CA ASN A 104 9.37 -9.81 6.11
C ASN A 104 8.95 -8.35 6.34
N TRP A 105 8.55 -7.61 5.27
CA TRP A 105 7.97 -6.28 5.43
C TRP A 105 6.64 -6.30 6.20
N LEU A 106 5.96 -7.45 6.22
CA LEU A 106 4.74 -7.64 7.00
C LEU A 106 5.02 -7.71 8.50
N ASN A 107 6.26 -7.99 8.91
CA ASN A 107 6.64 -8.02 10.33
C ASN A 107 6.50 -6.65 11.01
N ASP A 108 6.54 -5.55 10.22
CA ASP A 108 6.29 -4.19 10.73
C ASP A 108 4.83 -4.01 11.21
N PHE A 109 3.91 -4.88 10.75
CA PHE A 109 2.48 -4.80 11.03
C PHE A 109 1.95 -6.00 11.83
N SER A 110 2.67 -7.12 11.82
CA SER A 110 2.23 -8.40 12.40
C SER A 110 2.64 -8.54 13.87
N ARG A 111 1.85 -9.31 14.61
CA ARG A 111 2.18 -9.68 16.00
C ARG A 111 3.24 -10.79 16.05
N HIS A 112 3.25 -11.64 15.04
CA HIS A 112 4.16 -12.79 14.95
C HIS A 112 5.05 -12.66 13.72
N GLN A 113 6.35 -12.92 13.90
CA GLN A 113 7.29 -12.97 12.79
C GLN A 113 7.20 -14.32 12.08
N ALA A 114 7.05 -14.31 10.76
CA ALA A 114 7.10 -15.54 9.99
C ALA A 114 8.54 -16.09 9.91
N PHE A 115 8.67 -17.41 9.99
CA PHE A 115 9.97 -18.08 9.92
C PHE A 115 10.59 -18.07 8.52
N SER A 116 9.79 -17.99 7.47
CA SER A 116 10.23 -17.99 6.07
C SER A 116 10.18 -16.60 5.49
N ASN A 117 11.24 -16.25 4.78
CA ASN A 117 11.35 -14.98 4.07
C ASN A 117 11.18 -15.22 2.57
N ILE A 118 10.09 -14.74 2.00
CA ILE A 118 9.79 -14.88 0.58
C ILE A 118 9.99 -13.54 -0.10
N LEU A 119 10.90 -13.52 -1.09
CA LEU A 119 11.01 -12.42 -2.02
C LEU A 119 10.02 -12.63 -3.17
N PHE A 120 8.94 -11.90 -3.18
CA PHE A 120 8.01 -11.87 -4.29
C PHE A 120 8.55 -11.01 -5.42
N LEU A 121 8.53 -11.54 -6.62
CA LEU A 121 8.88 -10.85 -7.86
C LEU A 121 7.68 -10.92 -8.79
N ASP A 122 6.89 -9.84 -8.78
CA ASP A 122 5.75 -9.68 -9.67
C ASP A 122 6.26 -9.22 -11.03
N VAL A 123 5.99 -9.99 -12.09
CA VAL A 123 6.51 -9.75 -13.45
C VAL A 123 5.37 -9.88 -14.46
N GLU A 124 5.40 -9.10 -15.54
CA GLU A 124 4.50 -9.32 -16.68
C GLU A 124 4.51 -10.79 -17.09
N LYS A 125 3.33 -11.36 -17.31
CA LYS A 125 3.12 -12.80 -17.50
C LYS A 125 4.04 -13.40 -18.57
N GLU A 126 4.23 -12.67 -19.66
CA GLU A 126 5.03 -13.08 -20.82
C GLU A 126 6.51 -13.23 -20.49
N PHE A 127 7.00 -12.54 -19.46
CA PHE A 127 8.41 -12.54 -19.07
C PHE A 127 8.73 -13.44 -17.88
N MET A 128 7.74 -14.04 -17.23
CA MET A 128 7.97 -14.83 -16.00
C MET A 128 9.01 -15.93 -16.22
N GLN A 129 8.89 -16.69 -17.30
CA GLN A 129 9.82 -17.78 -17.61
C GLN A 129 11.22 -17.27 -17.97
N SER A 130 11.30 -16.21 -18.74
CA SER A 130 12.57 -15.58 -19.12
C SER A 130 13.31 -15.02 -17.92
N ILE A 131 12.59 -14.43 -16.97
CA ILE A 131 13.17 -13.93 -15.71
C ILE A 131 13.59 -15.10 -14.81
N PHE A 132 12.81 -16.17 -14.76
CA PHE A 132 13.18 -17.38 -14.01
C PHE A 132 14.55 -17.92 -14.46
N TYR A 133 14.74 -18.13 -15.76
CA TYR A 133 16.02 -18.58 -16.28
C TYR A 133 17.13 -17.55 -16.09
N LEU A 134 16.84 -16.24 -16.26
CA LEU A 134 17.80 -15.18 -15.99
C LEU A 134 18.36 -15.27 -14.56
N LEU A 135 17.52 -15.54 -13.57
CA LEU A 135 17.95 -15.66 -12.19
C LEU A 135 18.78 -16.94 -11.97
N LEU A 136 18.36 -18.08 -12.53
CA LEU A 136 19.12 -19.33 -12.44
C LEU A 136 20.51 -19.20 -13.07
N ASP A 137 20.60 -18.61 -14.27
CA ASP A 137 21.86 -18.36 -14.99
C ASP A 137 22.82 -17.46 -14.20
N ASN A 138 22.28 -16.60 -13.32
CA ASN A 138 23.07 -15.75 -12.44
C ASN A 138 23.22 -16.30 -11.01
N SER A 139 23.11 -17.64 -10.88
CA SER A 139 23.35 -18.40 -9.65
C SER A 139 22.46 -18.06 -8.47
N PHE A 140 21.25 -17.52 -8.71
CA PHE A 140 20.24 -17.41 -7.66
C PHE A 140 19.68 -18.80 -7.33
N LYS A 141 19.56 -19.07 -6.06
CA LYS A 141 19.01 -20.34 -5.53
C LYS A 141 17.57 -20.15 -5.05
N ASN A 142 16.85 -21.25 -4.92
CA ASN A 142 15.47 -21.28 -4.40
C ASN A 142 14.53 -20.33 -5.17
N VAL A 143 14.63 -20.33 -6.50
CA VAL A 143 13.79 -19.56 -7.41
C VAL A 143 12.64 -20.44 -7.88
N TYR A 144 11.41 -19.96 -7.76
CA TYR A 144 10.20 -20.70 -8.11
C TYR A 144 9.27 -19.86 -8.98
N LEU A 145 8.63 -20.52 -9.96
CA LEU A 145 7.52 -19.95 -10.71
C LEU A 145 6.20 -20.30 -10.02
N TYR A 146 5.38 -19.31 -9.70
CA TYR A 146 4.05 -19.54 -9.14
C TYR A 146 3.07 -19.97 -10.24
N GLN A 147 3.27 -21.14 -10.81
CA GLN A 147 2.38 -21.76 -11.81
C GLN A 147 1.82 -23.10 -11.33
N ASP A 148 2.54 -23.79 -10.45
CA ASP A 148 2.15 -25.11 -9.96
C ASP A 148 2.06 -25.14 -8.44
N GLN A 149 0.87 -25.46 -7.95
CA GLN A 149 0.53 -25.35 -6.52
C GLN A 149 1.21 -26.44 -5.67
N SER A 150 1.59 -27.55 -6.27
CA SER A 150 2.16 -28.70 -5.55
C SER A 150 3.65 -28.53 -5.19
N ILE A 151 4.39 -27.77 -5.98
CA ILE A 151 5.84 -27.54 -5.77
C ILE A 151 6.08 -26.55 -4.63
N ILE A 152 5.16 -25.63 -4.42
CA ILE A 152 5.33 -24.51 -3.50
C ILE A 152 5.19 -24.95 -2.05
N ASP A 153 4.22 -25.82 -1.76
CA ASP A 153 3.89 -26.21 -0.39
C ASP A 153 5.01 -27.03 0.27
N ASN A 154 5.76 -27.80 -0.53
CA ASN A 154 6.82 -28.68 -0.01
C ASN A 154 8.21 -28.01 0.05
N TYR A 155 8.53 -27.10 -0.87
CA TYR A 155 9.88 -26.55 -0.99
C TYR A 155 10.07 -25.18 -0.35
N ILE A 156 9.02 -24.34 -0.28
CA ILE A 156 9.13 -23.01 0.34
C ILE A 156 9.13 -23.09 1.86
N SER A 157 8.42 -24.05 2.44
CA SER A 157 8.39 -24.26 3.89
C SER A 157 9.75 -24.72 4.48
N GLU A 158 10.58 -25.38 3.67
CA GLU A 158 11.88 -25.89 4.08
C GLU A 158 13.02 -24.87 3.92
N ASN A 159 12.84 -23.86 3.07
CA ASN A 159 13.87 -22.87 2.78
C ASN A 159 13.65 -21.57 3.54
N LYS A 160 14.70 -21.12 4.25
CA LYS A 160 14.67 -19.85 4.99
C LYS A 160 14.48 -18.63 4.07
N GLU A 161 14.96 -18.71 2.83
CA GLU A 161 14.83 -17.64 1.84
C GLU A 161 14.46 -18.22 0.47
N SER A 162 13.42 -17.70 -0.14
CA SER A 162 12.92 -18.13 -1.45
C SER A 162 12.59 -16.93 -2.32
N ILE A 163 12.77 -17.06 -3.63
CA ILE A 163 12.33 -16.09 -4.64
C ILE A 163 11.14 -16.68 -5.38
N VAL A 164 10.00 -16.03 -5.31
CA VAL A 164 8.79 -16.51 -5.98
C VAL A 164 8.38 -15.53 -7.06
N ILE A 165 8.41 -15.97 -8.31
CA ILE A 165 8.01 -15.18 -9.47
C ILE A 165 6.52 -15.41 -9.70
N ILE A 166 5.75 -14.32 -9.66
CA ILE A 166 4.30 -14.31 -9.85
C ILE A 166 3.91 -13.36 -10.98
N SER A 167 2.71 -13.56 -11.54
CA SER A 167 2.22 -12.66 -12.59
C SER A 167 1.81 -11.31 -12.00
N LEU A 168 2.36 -10.23 -12.54
CA LEU A 168 1.98 -8.86 -12.21
C LEU A 168 0.55 -8.58 -12.68
N VAL A 169 -0.30 -8.16 -11.77
CA VAL A 169 -1.66 -7.75 -12.09
C VAL A 169 -1.64 -6.35 -12.72
N SER A 170 -2.41 -6.15 -13.77
CA SER A 170 -2.49 -4.86 -14.47
C SER A 170 -2.91 -3.71 -13.54
N LYS A 171 -2.30 -2.53 -13.72
CA LYS A 171 -2.54 -1.33 -12.90
C LYS A 171 -2.26 -1.54 -11.40
N SER A 172 -1.35 -2.43 -11.06
CA SER A 172 -0.84 -2.57 -9.69
C SER A 172 -0.28 -1.24 -9.18
N PRO A 173 -0.59 -0.83 -7.94
CA PRO A 173 0.03 0.34 -7.33
C PRO A 173 1.51 0.07 -7.04
N ILE A 174 2.39 0.66 -7.83
CA ILE A 174 3.85 0.49 -7.76
C ILE A 174 4.48 1.88 -7.70
N TYR A 175 5.62 1.98 -6.97
CA TYR A 175 6.47 3.15 -6.97
C TYR A 175 7.94 2.70 -6.95
N LYS A 176 8.87 3.64 -6.91
CA LYS A 176 10.30 3.31 -6.88
C LYS A 176 10.95 3.79 -5.59
N ILE A 177 11.73 2.92 -4.97
CA ILE A 177 12.68 3.29 -3.93
C ILE A 177 14.06 3.27 -4.59
N GLY A 178 14.63 4.46 -4.78
CA GLY A 178 15.79 4.62 -5.65
C GLY A 178 15.46 4.19 -7.09
N ARG A 179 16.08 3.10 -7.55
CA ARG A 179 15.82 2.53 -8.89
C ARG A 179 15.00 1.24 -8.86
N VAL A 180 14.65 0.73 -7.70
CA VAL A 180 13.95 -0.55 -7.53
C VAL A 180 12.45 -0.32 -7.51
N PRO A 181 11.69 -0.92 -8.43
CA PRO A 181 10.23 -0.91 -8.37
C PRO A 181 9.73 -1.76 -7.22
N VAL A 182 8.88 -1.18 -6.38
CA VAL A 182 8.28 -1.85 -5.22
C VAL A 182 6.76 -1.58 -5.17
N PRO A 183 5.97 -2.47 -4.57
CA PRO A 183 4.54 -2.23 -4.39
C PRO A 183 4.29 -1.12 -3.37
N GLN A 184 3.21 -0.35 -3.56
CA GLN A 184 2.64 0.48 -2.52
C GLN A 184 1.98 -0.41 -1.46
N LEU A 185 1.77 0.12 -0.25
CA LEU A 185 1.18 -0.63 0.86
C LEU A 185 -0.21 -1.17 0.52
N GLU A 186 -1.00 -0.42 -0.25
CA GLU A 186 -2.31 -0.84 -0.76
C GLU A 186 -2.24 -2.15 -1.55
N LYS A 187 -1.19 -2.32 -2.39
CA LYS A 187 -0.98 -3.58 -3.12
C LYS A 187 -0.63 -4.71 -2.17
N ILE A 188 0.29 -4.49 -1.23
CA ILE A 188 0.70 -5.51 -0.27
C ILE A 188 -0.50 -6.01 0.53
N LEU A 189 -1.33 -5.10 1.07
CA LEU A 189 -2.53 -5.44 1.84
C LEU A 189 -3.53 -6.27 1.02
N VAL A 190 -3.77 -5.89 -0.23
CA VAL A 190 -4.67 -6.66 -1.09
C VAL A 190 -4.07 -8.03 -1.43
N ASP A 191 -2.78 -8.11 -1.69
CA ASP A 191 -2.14 -9.36 -2.07
C ASP A 191 -2.13 -10.36 -0.90
N ILE A 192 -1.83 -9.93 0.33
CA ILE A 192 -1.94 -10.83 1.49
C ILE A 192 -3.38 -11.28 1.73
N PHE A 193 -4.37 -10.43 1.47
CA PHE A 193 -5.77 -10.82 1.57
C PHE A 193 -6.16 -11.87 0.53
N CYS A 194 -5.68 -11.73 -0.70
CA CYS A 194 -5.98 -12.62 -1.83
C CYS A 194 -5.21 -13.94 -1.78
N ASP A 195 -3.99 -13.93 -1.25
CA ASP A 195 -3.16 -15.12 -1.18
C ASP A 195 -3.71 -16.09 -0.14
N LYS A 196 -3.78 -17.37 -0.50
CA LYS A 196 -4.30 -18.42 0.39
C LYS A 196 -3.25 -19.41 0.86
N LYS A 197 -2.05 -19.36 0.30
CA LYS A 197 -1.05 -20.41 0.44
C LYS A 197 0.31 -19.91 0.90
N LEU A 198 0.94 -19.03 0.12
CA LEU A 198 2.30 -18.55 0.41
C LEU A 198 2.37 -17.72 1.69
N LEU A 199 1.29 -17.00 1.99
CA LEU A 199 1.18 -16.10 3.13
C LEU A 199 0.18 -16.61 4.18
N TYR A 200 0.04 -17.94 4.28
CA TYR A 200 -0.92 -18.56 5.22
C TYR A 200 -0.64 -18.19 6.68
N ALA A 201 0.62 -17.96 7.04
CA ALA A 201 1.04 -17.54 8.38
C ALA A 201 0.41 -16.19 8.81
N TYR A 202 0.01 -15.38 7.84
CA TYR A 202 -0.63 -14.08 8.06
C TYR A 202 -2.17 -14.12 7.94
N LYS A 203 -2.79 -15.29 8.15
CA LYS A 203 -4.26 -15.48 8.08
C LYS A 203 -4.90 -15.46 9.48
N GLY A 204 -6.21 -15.65 9.53
CA GLY A 204 -6.97 -15.62 10.79
C GLY A 204 -6.98 -14.24 11.41
N GLU A 205 -6.66 -14.14 12.69
CA GLU A 205 -6.60 -12.87 13.43
C GLU A 205 -5.40 -12.00 13.03
N GLU A 206 -4.35 -12.62 12.50
CA GLU A 206 -3.14 -11.92 12.12
C GLU A 206 -3.37 -10.93 10.97
N ILE A 207 -4.17 -11.30 9.96
CA ILE A 207 -4.49 -10.39 8.85
C ILE A 207 -5.29 -9.17 9.33
N VAL A 208 -6.15 -9.35 10.34
CA VAL A 208 -6.89 -8.25 10.95
C VAL A 208 -5.93 -7.27 11.61
N SER A 209 -4.98 -7.79 12.41
CA SER A 209 -3.96 -6.99 13.07
C SER A 209 -3.08 -6.23 12.07
N ILE A 210 -2.65 -6.91 10.99
CA ILE A 210 -1.86 -6.27 9.93
C ILE A 210 -2.61 -5.10 9.29
N PHE A 211 -3.88 -5.28 8.96
CA PHE A 211 -4.68 -4.20 8.38
C PHE A 211 -4.89 -3.07 9.38
N GLN A 212 -5.25 -3.37 10.63
CA GLN A 212 -5.44 -2.35 11.68
C GLN A 212 -4.16 -1.52 11.85
N ASN A 213 -3.02 -2.16 12.10
CA ASN A 213 -1.74 -1.48 12.31
C ASN A 213 -1.34 -0.65 11.06
N ALA A 214 -1.53 -1.19 9.85
CA ALA A 214 -1.24 -0.46 8.63
C ALA A 214 -2.10 0.81 8.48
N PHE A 215 -3.40 0.74 8.80
CA PHE A 215 -4.31 1.89 8.75
C PHE A 215 -4.08 2.89 9.88
N ASP A 216 -3.58 2.46 11.02
CA ASP A 216 -3.26 3.31 12.17
C ASP A 216 -1.94 4.06 11.98
N GLU A 217 -0.92 3.42 11.42
CA GLU A 217 0.43 3.96 11.33
C GLU A 217 0.74 4.65 10.01
N TYR A 218 0.05 4.29 8.91
CA TYR A 218 0.40 4.75 7.57
C TYR A 218 -0.77 5.37 6.81
N ILE A 219 -0.41 6.21 5.82
CA ILE A 219 -1.38 6.77 4.87
C ILE A 219 -1.72 5.70 3.85
N ILE A 220 -2.98 5.26 3.82
CA ILE A 220 -3.51 4.32 2.83
C ILE A 220 -4.55 5.03 1.98
N ASP A 221 -4.34 5.02 0.67
CA ASP A 221 -5.30 5.51 -0.32
C ASP A 221 -6.37 4.43 -0.57
N ILE A 222 -7.52 4.60 0.09
CA ILE A 222 -8.65 3.65 -0.02
C ILE A 222 -9.09 3.47 -1.48
N SER A 223 -9.06 4.52 -2.29
CA SER A 223 -9.43 4.42 -3.70
C SER A 223 -8.48 3.51 -4.47
N LYS A 224 -7.18 3.60 -4.23
CA LYS A 224 -6.19 2.69 -4.83
C LYS A 224 -6.36 1.26 -4.34
N LEU A 225 -6.53 1.07 -3.03
CA LEU A 225 -6.75 -0.24 -2.42
C LEU A 225 -7.98 -0.93 -3.05
N ILE A 226 -9.10 -0.25 -3.13
CA ILE A 226 -10.35 -0.79 -3.71
C ILE A 226 -10.21 -1.02 -5.21
N ASN A 227 -9.60 -0.09 -5.96
CA ASN A 227 -9.38 -0.29 -7.40
C ASN A 227 -8.48 -1.49 -7.69
N TYR A 228 -7.44 -1.70 -6.89
CA TYR A 228 -6.59 -2.87 -7.04
C TYR A 228 -7.30 -4.15 -6.60
N SER A 229 -8.07 -4.14 -5.52
CA SER A 229 -8.87 -5.30 -5.09
C SER A 229 -9.91 -5.72 -6.15
N ARG A 230 -10.46 -4.75 -6.92
CA ARG A 230 -11.33 -5.03 -8.07
C ARG A 230 -10.57 -5.78 -9.17
N ARG A 231 -9.32 -5.40 -9.46
CA ARG A 231 -8.46 -6.14 -10.39
C ARG A 231 -8.18 -7.57 -9.93
N ARG A 232 -8.09 -7.77 -8.62
CA ARG A 232 -7.93 -9.08 -7.99
C ARG A 232 -9.26 -9.86 -7.84
N LYS A 233 -10.40 -9.32 -8.31
CA LYS A 233 -11.76 -9.88 -8.17
C LYS A 233 -12.16 -10.14 -6.70
N ARG A 234 -11.74 -9.26 -5.80
CA ARG A 234 -11.96 -9.34 -4.35
C ARG A 234 -12.54 -8.06 -3.72
N GLU A 235 -13.05 -7.13 -4.53
CA GLU A 235 -13.56 -5.83 -4.06
C GLU A 235 -14.58 -5.97 -2.93
N ASN A 236 -15.63 -6.76 -3.14
CA ASN A 236 -16.71 -6.92 -2.16
C ASN A 236 -16.23 -7.60 -0.88
N GLN A 237 -15.35 -8.60 -1.00
CA GLN A 237 -14.79 -9.32 0.14
C GLN A 237 -13.90 -8.42 1.00
N ILE A 238 -13.05 -7.59 0.38
CA ILE A 238 -12.21 -6.63 1.11
C ILE A 238 -13.05 -5.55 1.77
N LYS A 239 -14.06 -4.99 1.09
CA LYS A 239 -14.97 -4.02 1.69
C LYS A 239 -15.67 -4.60 2.93
N ALA A 240 -16.23 -5.80 2.79
CA ALA A 240 -16.87 -6.49 3.90
C ALA A 240 -15.90 -6.73 5.06
N PHE A 241 -14.69 -7.19 4.77
CA PHE A 241 -13.63 -7.43 5.76
C PHE A 241 -13.28 -6.14 6.54
N LEU A 242 -13.08 -5.02 5.84
CA LEU A 242 -12.72 -3.74 6.47
C LEU A 242 -13.84 -3.21 7.38
N ILE A 243 -15.11 -3.39 6.98
CA ILE A 243 -16.28 -2.98 7.78
C ILE A 243 -16.46 -3.90 8.98
N GLN A 244 -16.45 -5.22 8.79
CA GLN A 244 -16.70 -6.21 9.84
C GLN A 244 -15.67 -6.16 10.96
N ASN A 245 -14.42 -5.82 10.63
CA ASN A 245 -13.34 -5.67 11.61
C ASN A 245 -13.14 -4.24 12.12
N HIS A 246 -14.12 -3.35 11.87
CA HIS A 246 -14.12 -1.95 12.32
C HIS A 246 -12.87 -1.15 11.91
N ILE A 247 -12.22 -1.54 10.80
CA ILE A 247 -11.05 -0.83 10.24
C ILE A 247 -11.50 0.43 9.51
N LEU A 248 -12.61 0.34 8.78
CA LEU A 248 -13.24 1.45 8.07
C LEU A 248 -14.75 1.44 8.22
N GLU A 249 -15.34 2.64 8.23
CA GLU A 249 -16.79 2.82 8.27
C GLU A 249 -17.42 2.55 6.90
N LYS A 250 -18.67 2.03 6.91
CA LYS A 250 -19.44 1.69 5.70
C LYS A 250 -19.62 2.89 4.77
N GLU A 251 -19.80 4.08 5.33
CA GLU A 251 -20.01 5.34 4.61
C GLU A 251 -18.83 5.71 3.69
N LEU A 252 -17.65 5.16 3.95
CA LEU A 252 -16.48 5.35 3.09
C LEU A 252 -16.58 4.62 1.75
N PHE A 253 -17.51 3.69 1.59
CA PHE A 253 -17.68 2.90 0.39
C PHE A 253 -18.93 3.26 -0.44
N ILE A 254 -19.69 4.26 0.03
CA ILE A 254 -20.89 4.79 -0.65
C ILE A 254 -20.51 5.95 -1.57
#